data_cd836407d27cd5121b462bebba9f2313
#
_entry.id   cd836407d27cd5121b462bebba9f2313
#
_cell.length_a   1.000
_cell.length_b   1.000
_cell.length_c   1.000
_cell.angle_alpha   90.00
_cell.angle_beta   90.00
_cell.angle_gamma   90.00
#
_symmetry.space_group_name_H-M   'P 1'
#
loop_
_entity.id
_entity.type
_entity.pdbx_description
1 polymer ?
#
loop_
_entity_poly.entity_id
_entity_poly.type
_entity_poly.pdbx_seq_one_letter_code
_entity_poly.pdbx_strand_id
1 'polypeptide(L)'
;SKYATNCIHKEYLQFKKDLLGDLCTGNINYVEKNGFKGNPIYTLVSHRHPDITYIKNLDIESSLNLLDELGVALWFYDDGSLHKDKLFYNLNTQAYSEEINRDLFAPYLKEKYNIIAKPTIERKKDGREFWYLRISKFEGAYEISELLNKYPVQPYCYKTWSSETSQLWRKLQEELKSTNMENCSNKMKSCILKRLEQSM
;
A
#
# COMPACT_ATOMS: atom_id res chain seq x y z
N SER A 1 23.61 8.47 7.89
CA SER A 1 22.93 8.38 6.58
C SER A 1 21.97 9.55 6.37
N LYS A 2 21.43 9.67 5.18
CA LYS A 2 20.33 10.58 4.82
C LYS A 2 19.14 9.74 4.35
N TYR A 3 17.93 10.22 4.63
CA TYR A 3 16.72 9.77 3.95
C TYR A 3 16.54 10.58 2.66
N ALA A 4 16.18 9.93 1.57
CA ALA A 4 15.85 10.58 0.31
C ALA A 4 14.65 9.87 -0.33
N THR A 5 13.69 10.64 -0.82
CA THR A 5 12.50 10.12 -1.49
C THR A 5 12.07 11.03 -2.63
N ASN A 6 11.43 10.43 -3.63
CA ASN A 6 10.95 11.12 -4.82
C ASN A 6 9.47 10.81 -5.02
N CYS A 7 8.70 11.79 -5.46
CA CYS A 7 7.29 11.61 -5.76
C CYS A 7 6.81 12.59 -6.84
N ILE A 8 5.77 12.23 -7.58
CA ILE A 8 5.08 13.14 -8.51
C ILE A 8 4.15 14.11 -7.78
N HIS A 9 3.80 13.84 -6.51
CA HIS A 9 2.90 14.65 -5.69
C HIS A 9 3.69 15.40 -4.63
N LYS A 10 3.77 16.73 -4.78
CA LYS A 10 4.47 17.62 -3.83
C LYS A 10 3.84 17.56 -2.44
N GLU A 11 2.53 17.49 -2.38
CA GLU A 11 1.75 17.45 -1.14
C GLU A 11 2.09 16.22 -0.29
N TYR A 12 2.34 15.08 -0.93
CA TYR A 12 2.79 13.88 -0.22
C TYR A 12 4.21 14.01 0.35
N LEU A 13 5.11 14.67 -0.39
CA LEU A 13 6.44 14.96 0.15
C LEU A 13 6.37 16.00 1.26
N GLN A 14 5.44 16.95 1.20
CA GLN A 14 5.21 17.89 2.30
C GLN A 14 4.74 17.14 3.55
N PHE A 15 3.77 16.22 3.41
CA PHE A 15 3.34 15.36 4.52
C PHE A 15 4.51 14.57 5.14
N LYS A 16 5.35 13.94 4.31
CA LYS A 16 6.55 13.24 4.80
C LYS A 16 7.55 14.18 5.47
N LYS A 17 7.73 15.39 4.94
CA LYS A 17 8.60 16.41 5.53
C LYS A 17 8.12 16.82 6.91
N ASP A 18 6.81 17.04 7.05
CA ASP A 18 6.20 17.45 8.32
C ASP A 18 6.36 16.34 9.38
N LEU A 19 6.26 15.06 8.99
CA LEU A 19 6.54 13.92 9.87
C LEU A 19 8.01 13.83 10.28
N LEU A 20 8.94 14.15 9.38
CA LEU A 20 10.38 14.11 9.66
C LEU A 20 10.84 15.30 10.53
N GLY A 21 10.06 16.39 10.59
CA GLY A 21 10.34 17.54 11.42
C GLY A 21 11.76 18.08 11.21
N ASP A 22 12.51 18.24 12.29
CA ASP A 22 13.86 18.79 12.28
C ASP A 22 14.88 17.95 11.49
N LEU A 23 14.58 16.68 11.23
CA LEU A 23 15.42 15.84 10.36
C LEU A 23 15.39 16.30 8.90
N CYS A 24 14.40 17.11 8.50
CA CYS A 24 14.17 17.50 7.12
C CYS A 24 13.72 18.96 6.96
N THR A 25 14.58 19.91 7.30
CA THR A 25 14.30 21.35 7.17
C THR A 25 14.52 21.89 5.76
N GLY A 26 15.13 21.10 4.85
CA GLY A 26 15.41 21.49 3.47
C GLY A 26 14.14 21.68 2.61
N ASN A 27 14.29 22.27 1.44
CA ASN A 27 13.18 22.47 0.50
C ASN A 27 12.85 21.18 -0.25
N ILE A 28 11.58 21.04 -0.66
CA ILE A 28 11.17 20.09 -1.67
C ILE A 28 11.57 20.64 -3.03
N ASN A 29 12.47 19.94 -3.71
CA ASN A 29 13.02 20.37 -4.99
C ASN A 29 12.22 19.76 -6.15
N TYR A 30 11.98 20.58 -7.18
CA TYR A 30 11.40 20.14 -8.44
C TYR A 30 12.50 19.74 -9.42
N VAL A 31 12.35 18.61 -10.10
CA VAL A 31 13.29 18.09 -11.11
C VAL A 31 12.50 17.70 -12.36
N GLU A 32 12.75 18.43 -13.46
CA GLU A 32 11.90 18.41 -14.65
C GLU A 32 11.90 17.09 -15.43
N LYS A 33 13.00 16.37 -15.49
CA LYS A 33 13.16 15.19 -16.37
C LYS A 33 13.81 13.98 -15.67
N ASN A 34 13.44 13.70 -14.43
CA ASN A 34 14.07 12.63 -13.66
C ASN A 34 13.11 11.54 -13.17
N GLY A 35 11.83 11.66 -13.49
CA GLY A 35 10.82 10.67 -13.14
C GLY A 35 10.69 9.55 -14.18
N PHE A 36 9.79 8.61 -13.90
CA PHE A 36 9.49 7.51 -14.83
C PHE A 36 9.08 8.06 -16.21
N LYS A 37 9.72 7.55 -17.26
CA LYS A 37 9.57 8.03 -18.65
C LYS A 37 9.93 9.51 -18.84
N GLY A 38 10.83 10.07 -18.02
CA GLY A 38 11.23 11.47 -18.11
C GLY A 38 10.20 12.47 -17.59
N ASN A 39 9.21 12.04 -16.83
CA ASN A 39 8.25 12.93 -16.21
C ASN A 39 8.90 13.75 -15.08
N PRO A 40 8.36 14.94 -14.77
CA PRO A 40 8.82 15.73 -13.64
C PRO A 40 8.51 15.03 -12.33
N ILE A 41 9.39 15.22 -11.35
CA ILE A 41 9.22 14.73 -9.98
C ILE A 41 9.63 15.78 -8.97
N TYR A 42 9.13 15.62 -7.76
CA TYR A 42 9.61 16.32 -6.58
C TYR A 42 10.56 15.43 -5.79
N THR A 43 11.55 16.02 -5.14
CA THR A 43 12.53 15.32 -4.32
C THR A 43 12.61 15.92 -2.93
N LEU A 44 12.74 15.09 -1.93
CA LEU A 44 12.94 15.47 -0.54
C LEU A 44 14.16 14.72 0.01
N VAL A 45 15.07 15.44 0.67
CA VAL A 45 16.28 14.86 1.26
C VAL A 45 16.43 15.39 2.69
N SER A 46 16.59 14.48 3.65
CA SER A 46 16.86 14.82 5.05
C SER A 46 18.30 15.25 5.29
N HIS A 47 18.57 15.81 6.45
CA HIS A 47 19.91 15.95 6.98
C HIS A 47 20.54 14.56 7.26
N ARG A 48 21.85 14.52 7.42
CA ARG A 48 22.52 13.32 7.93
C ARG A 48 22.20 13.19 9.42
N HIS A 49 21.72 12.02 9.83
CA HIS A 49 21.39 11.76 11.22
C HIS A 49 21.80 10.34 11.64
N PRO A 50 22.26 10.14 12.90
CA PRO A 50 22.59 8.82 13.42
C PRO A 50 21.43 7.84 13.37
N ASP A 51 20.21 8.26 13.72
CA ASP A 51 19.02 7.40 13.73
C ASP A 51 18.68 6.88 12.32
N ILE A 52 18.85 7.71 11.28
CA ILE A 52 18.69 7.27 9.89
C ILE A 52 19.75 6.22 9.54
N THR A 53 20.97 6.37 10.06
CA THR A 53 22.02 5.37 9.87
C THR A 53 21.69 4.09 10.62
N TYR A 54 21.18 4.18 11.83
CA TYR A 54 20.72 3.04 12.63
C TYR A 54 19.63 2.26 11.87
N ILE A 55 18.55 2.91 11.46
CA ILE A 55 17.44 2.27 10.73
C ILE A 55 17.94 1.61 9.44
N LYS A 56 18.80 2.28 8.68
CA LYS A 56 19.37 1.73 7.43
C LYS A 56 20.13 0.42 7.64
N ASN A 57 20.72 0.23 8.80
CA ASN A 57 21.56 -0.95 9.12
C ASN A 57 20.78 -2.08 9.80
N LEU A 58 19.49 -1.90 10.06
CA LEU A 58 18.63 -2.95 10.59
C LEU A 58 18.39 -4.05 9.54
N ASP A 59 18.26 -5.27 10.00
CA ASP A 59 17.68 -6.34 9.20
C ASP A 59 16.17 -6.12 8.96
N ILE A 60 15.59 -6.93 8.09
CA ILE A 60 14.20 -6.79 7.69
C ILE A 60 13.24 -6.96 8.88
N GLU A 61 13.47 -7.98 9.71
CA GLU A 61 12.61 -8.29 10.85
C GLU A 61 12.64 -7.17 11.89
N SER A 62 13.83 -6.67 12.23
CA SER A 62 14.01 -5.53 13.12
C SER A 62 13.35 -4.26 12.55
N SER A 63 13.44 -4.05 11.23
CA SER A 63 12.78 -2.93 10.56
C SER A 63 11.25 -3.03 10.62
N LEU A 64 10.68 -4.22 10.41
CA LEU A 64 9.24 -4.45 10.55
C LEU A 64 8.75 -4.18 11.99
N ASN A 65 9.53 -4.59 12.98
CA ASN A 65 9.17 -4.38 14.40
C ASN A 65 9.16 -2.89 14.81
N LEU A 66 9.81 -2.01 14.07
CA LEU A 66 9.75 -0.56 14.26
C LEU A 66 8.55 0.09 13.58
N LEU A 67 7.89 -0.58 12.64
CA LEU A 67 6.73 -0.01 11.95
C LEU A 67 5.51 0.01 12.89
N ASP A 68 4.99 1.20 13.08
CA ASP A 68 3.65 1.43 13.63
C ASP A 68 2.59 1.50 12.52
N GLU A 69 1.36 1.79 12.87
CA GLU A 69 0.25 1.94 11.91
C GLU A 69 0.54 2.98 10.83
N LEU A 70 1.14 4.11 11.20
CA LEU A 70 1.52 5.16 10.26
C LEU A 70 2.60 4.68 9.29
N GLY A 71 3.61 3.97 9.80
CA GLY A 71 4.67 3.37 8.99
C GLY A 71 4.10 2.38 7.96
N VAL A 72 3.15 1.55 8.35
CA VAL A 72 2.46 0.62 7.43
C VAL A 72 1.59 1.37 6.42
N ALA A 73 0.87 2.42 6.83
CA ALA A 73 0.10 3.25 5.91
C ALA A 73 1.02 3.92 4.86
N LEU A 74 2.17 4.45 5.29
CA LEU A 74 3.18 5.02 4.39
C LEU A 74 3.73 3.98 3.40
N TRP A 75 4.00 2.75 3.86
CA TRP A 75 4.41 1.66 2.99
C TRP A 75 3.36 1.38 1.91
N PHE A 76 2.08 1.35 2.26
CA PHE A 76 1.00 1.20 1.28
C PHE A 76 0.85 2.42 0.36
N TYR A 77 1.07 3.64 0.84
CA TYR A 77 1.07 4.82 -0.03
C TYR A 77 2.23 4.83 -1.02
N ASP A 78 3.41 4.36 -0.62
CA ASP A 78 4.56 4.28 -1.51
C ASP A 78 4.41 3.13 -2.52
N ASP A 79 4.22 1.91 -2.06
CA ASP A 79 4.35 0.68 -2.83
C ASP A 79 3.03 -0.07 -3.05
N GLY A 80 1.96 0.35 -2.39
CA GLY A 80 0.64 -0.27 -2.52
C GLY A 80 -0.17 0.27 -3.69
N SER A 81 -1.06 -0.56 -4.20
CA SER A 81 -2.06 -0.18 -5.20
C SER A 81 -3.39 -0.86 -4.94
N LEU A 82 -4.48 -0.10 -5.08
CA LEU A 82 -5.83 -0.64 -5.15
C LEU A 82 -6.14 -1.04 -6.58
N HIS A 83 -6.60 -2.27 -6.79
CA HIS A 83 -7.01 -2.71 -8.13
C HIS A 83 -8.21 -1.89 -8.64
N LYS A 84 -8.28 -1.69 -9.94
CA LYS A 84 -9.34 -0.90 -10.60
C LYS A 84 -10.77 -1.35 -10.24
N ASP A 85 -10.97 -2.66 -10.02
CA ASP A 85 -12.27 -3.22 -9.61
C ASP A 85 -12.50 -3.10 -8.09
N LYS A 86 -11.59 -2.44 -7.37
CA LYS A 86 -11.60 -2.27 -5.90
C LYS A 86 -11.76 -3.57 -5.09
N LEU A 87 -11.43 -4.72 -5.72
CA LEU A 87 -11.61 -6.06 -5.13
C LEU A 87 -10.41 -6.51 -4.31
N PHE A 88 -9.24 -5.94 -4.52
CA PHE A 88 -8.02 -6.31 -3.82
C PHE A 88 -6.96 -5.21 -3.85
N TYR A 89 -6.07 -5.28 -2.88
CA TYR A 89 -4.84 -4.50 -2.87
C TYR A 89 -3.65 -5.37 -3.29
N ASN A 90 -2.68 -4.74 -3.91
CA ASN A 90 -1.34 -5.29 -4.07
C ASN A 90 -0.36 -4.38 -3.33
N LEU A 91 0.57 -4.97 -2.60
CA LEU A 91 1.72 -4.29 -2.03
C LEU A 91 2.97 -4.78 -2.76
N ASN A 92 3.66 -3.87 -3.42
CA ASN A 92 4.87 -4.15 -4.19
C ASN A 92 6.03 -4.47 -3.24
N THR A 93 6.55 -5.67 -3.38
CA THR A 93 7.70 -6.16 -2.61
C THR A 93 8.72 -6.80 -3.55
N GLN A 94 8.82 -6.25 -4.78
CA GLN A 94 9.60 -6.83 -5.89
C GLN A 94 11.10 -6.96 -5.61
N ALA A 95 11.63 -6.20 -4.64
CA ALA A 95 13.03 -6.30 -4.21
C ALA A 95 13.32 -7.52 -3.33
N TYR A 96 12.27 -8.27 -2.92
CA TYR A 96 12.38 -9.35 -1.94
C TYR A 96 11.95 -10.69 -2.54
N SER A 97 12.55 -11.77 -2.03
CA SER A 97 12.24 -13.14 -2.46
C SER A 97 10.85 -13.62 -2.01
N GLU A 98 10.44 -14.78 -2.51
CA GLU A 98 9.21 -15.44 -2.06
C GLU A 98 9.24 -15.72 -0.56
N GLU A 99 10.37 -16.25 -0.07
CA GLU A 99 10.55 -16.64 1.33
C GLU A 99 10.33 -15.43 2.26
N ILE A 100 10.93 -14.28 1.96
CA ILE A 100 10.75 -13.05 2.75
C ILE A 100 9.28 -12.61 2.75
N ASN A 101 8.63 -12.67 1.61
CA ASN A 101 7.21 -12.33 1.51
C ASN A 101 6.33 -13.28 2.31
N ARG A 102 6.61 -14.60 2.26
CA ARG A 102 5.84 -15.65 2.91
C ARG A 102 6.10 -15.71 4.41
N ASP A 103 7.37 -15.60 4.81
CA ASP A 103 7.80 -15.96 6.17
C ASP A 103 7.94 -14.72 7.09
N LEU A 104 8.06 -13.51 6.52
CA LEU A 104 8.18 -12.27 7.29
C LEU A 104 7.02 -11.29 7.02
N PHE A 105 6.83 -10.83 5.79
CA PHE A 105 5.87 -9.75 5.51
C PHE A 105 4.41 -10.16 5.71
N ALA A 106 4.00 -11.32 5.18
CA ALA A 106 2.62 -11.77 5.29
C ALA A 106 2.23 -12.09 6.74
N PRO A 107 3.05 -12.83 7.54
CA PRO A 107 2.80 -13.02 8.98
C PRO A 107 2.73 -11.71 9.75
N TYR A 108 3.70 -10.80 9.56
CA TYR A 108 3.72 -9.51 10.22
C TYR A 108 2.41 -8.72 10.01
N LEU A 109 1.97 -8.59 8.74
CA LEU A 109 0.72 -7.90 8.41
C LEU A 109 -0.51 -8.59 9.05
N LYS A 110 -0.50 -9.93 9.10
CA LYS A 110 -1.60 -10.69 9.70
C LYS A 110 -1.65 -10.53 11.21
N GLU A 111 -0.51 -10.67 11.89
CA GLU A 111 -0.44 -10.65 13.35
C GLU A 111 -0.67 -9.27 13.95
N LYS A 112 -0.07 -8.25 13.34
CA LYS A 112 -0.14 -6.87 13.85
C LYS A 112 -1.41 -6.14 13.44
N TYR A 113 -1.92 -6.38 12.22
CA TYR A 113 -2.97 -5.56 11.61
C TYR A 113 -4.16 -6.36 11.06
N ASN A 114 -4.20 -7.66 11.30
CA ASN A 114 -5.20 -8.58 10.75
C ASN A 114 -5.33 -8.54 9.22
N ILE A 115 -4.31 -8.06 8.51
CA ILE A 115 -4.25 -7.96 7.06
C ILE A 115 -3.78 -9.29 6.47
N ILE A 116 -4.71 -10.03 5.85
CA ILE A 116 -4.41 -11.33 5.22
C ILE A 116 -3.85 -11.09 3.83
N ALA A 117 -2.53 -11.20 3.69
CA ALA A 117 -1.79 -11.07 2.44
C ALA A 117 -1.27 -12.42 1.95
N LYS A 118 -1.18 -12.60 0.63
CA LYS A 118 -0.62 -13.80 0.01
C LYS A 118 0.51 -13.40 -0.93
N PRO A 119 1.71 -14.02 -0.82
CA PRO A 119 2.73 -13.91 -1.84
C PRO A 119 2.18 -14.32 -3.20
N THR A 120 2.42 -13.51 -4.20
CA THR A 120 1.94 -13.73 -5.56
C THR A 120 3.05 -13.34 -6.53
N ILE A 121 3.24 -14.15 -7.56
CA ILE A 121 4.26 -13.92 -8.58
C ILE A 121 3.66 -13.21 -9.80
N GLU A 122 4.35 -12.23 -10.32
CA GLU A 122 4.12 -11.64 -11.64
C GLU A 122 5.25 -12.06 -12.58
N ARG A 123 4.89 -12.73 -13.68
CA ARG A 123 5.83 -13.11 -14.73
C ARG A 123 5.76 -12.13 -15.87
N LYS A 124 6.86 -11.49 -16.20
CA LYS A 124 6.97 -10.60 -17.36
C LYS A 124 7.23 -11.41 -18.64
N LYS A 125 6.92 -10.82 -19.78
CA LYS A 125 7.15 -11.46 -21.11
C LYS A 125 8.62 -11.77 -21.39
N ASP A 126 9.52 -11.06 -20.74
CA ASP A 126 10.97 -11.26 -20.83
C ASP A 126 11.54 -12.32 -19.86
N GLY A 127 10.67 -13.05 -19.17
CA GLY A 127 11.02 -14.12 -18.24
C GLY A 127 11.36 -13.66 -16.83
N ARG A 128 11.40 -12.37 -16.55
CA ARG A 128 11.61 -11.87 -15.18
C ARG A 128 10.41 -12.17 -14.31
N GLU A 129 10.68 -12.55 -13.07
CA GLU A 129 9.68 -12.84 -12.05
C GLU A 129 9.79 -11.81 -10.93
N PHE A 130 8.66 -11.33 -10.46
CA PHE A 130 8.56 -10.36 -9.38
C PHE A 130 7.53 -10.82 -8.36
N TRP A 131 7.92 -10.81 -7.10
CA TRP A 131 7.02 -11.14 -6.01
C TRP A 131 6.35 -9.89 -5.46
N TYR A 132 5.11 -10.02 -5.06
CA TYR A 132 4.34 -9.00 -4.37
C TYR A 132 3.32 -9.65 -3.44
N LEU A 133 2.79 -8.89 -2.50
CA LEU A 133 1.73 -9.34 -1.61
C LEU A 133 0.38 -8.93 -2.18
N ARG A 134 -0.51 -9.90 -2.35
CA ARG A 134 -1.91 -9.68 -2.73
C ARG A 134 -2.83 -9.84 -1.55
N ILE A 135 -3.67 -8.84 -1.30
CA ILE A 135 -4.68 -8.80 -0.27
C ILE A 135 -6.04 -8.83 -0.96
N SER A 136 -6.62 -10.01 -1.09
CA SER A 136 -7.86 -10.26 -1.86
C SER A 136 -9.03 -10.74 -1.03
N LYS A 137 -8.83 -11.02 0.26
CA LYS A 137 -9.92 -11.25 1.18
C LYS A 137 -10.50 -9.93 1.67
N PHE A 138 -11.81 -9.89 1.83
CA PHE A 138 -12.54 -8.71 2.26
C PHE A 138 -11.95 -8.12 3.55
N GLU A 139 -11.76 -8.96 4.57
CA GLU A 139 -11.27 -8.53 5.87
C GLU A 139 -9.93 -7.78 5.75
N GLY A 140 -8.97 -8.35 5.03
CA GLY A 140 -7.66 -7.72 4.83
C GLY A 140 -7.73 -6.44 4.00
N ALA A 141 -8.58 -6.41 2.97
CA ALA A 141 -8.76 -5.21 2.14
C ALA A 141 -9.49 -4.10 2.92
N TYR A 142 -10.44 -4.47 3.78
CA TYR A 142 -11.13 -3.55 4.68
C TYR A 142 -10.14 -2.96 5.70
N GLU A 143 -9.36 -3.77 6.38
CA GLU A 143 -8.37 -3.31 7.37
C GLU A 143 -7.35 -2.33 6.76
N ILE A 144 -6.86 -2.61 5.54
CA ILE A 144 -6.00 -1.65 4.84
C ILE A 144 -6.73 -0.36 4.55
N SER A 145 -7.96 -0.42 4.06
CA SER A 145 -8.73 0.79 3.74
C SER A 145 -8.96 1.64 4.98
N GLU A 146 -9.33 1.04 6.10
CA GLU A 146 -9.49 1.74 7.38
C GLU A 146 -8.16 2.34 7.86
N LEU A 147 -7.06 1.59 7.75
CA LEU A 147 -5.73 2.08 8.10
C LEU A 147 -5.33 3.31 7.27
N LEU A 148 -5.54 3.26 5.95
CA LEU A 148 -5.23 4.38 5.06
C LEU A 148 -6.15 5.59 5.33
N ASN A 149 -7.43 5.36 5.64
CA ASN A 149 -8.37 6.41 5.98
C ASN A 149 -8.06 7.10 7.33
N LYS A 150 -7.41 6.39 8.26
CA LYS A 150 -6.92 6.96 9.52
C LYS A 150 -5.79 7.98 9.28
N TYR A 151 -4.99 7.81 8.24
CA TYR A 151 -3.86 8.68 7.87
C TYR A 151 -4.03 9.21 6.42
N PRO A 152 -5.06 10.02 6.15
CA PRO A 152 -5.42 10.38 4.78
C PRO A 152 -4.33 11.25 4.13
N VAL A 153 -3.95 10.87 2.92
CA VAL A 153 -3.04 11.63 2.07
C VAL A 153 -3.78 12.01 0.79
N GLN A 154 -4.15 13.29 0.67
CA GLN A 154 -5.02 13.79 -0.39
C GLN A 154 -4.67 13.32 -1.82
N PRO A 155 -3.41 13.32 -2.28
CA PRO A 155 -3.07 12.84 -3.62
C PRO A 155 -3.32 11.34 -3.83
N TYR A 156 -3.53 10.57 -2.76
CA TYR A 156 -3.69 9.12 -2.79
C TYR A 156 -5.07 8.63 -2.35
N CYS A 157 -6.07 9.51 -2.28
CA CYS A 157 -7.45 9.12 -1.97
C CYS A 157 -7.98 8.00 -2.88
N TYR A 158 -7.49 7.90 -4.12
CA TYR A 158 -7.81 6.81 -5.05
C TYR A 158 -7.29 5.43 -4.60
N LYS A 159 -6.37 5.36 -3.63
CA LYS A 159 -5.87 4.11 -3.04
C LYS A 159 -6.74 3.62 -1.89
N THR A 160 -7.75 4.36 -1.47
CA THR A 160 -8.64 3.99 -0.36
C THR A 160 -10.06 3.72 -0.88
N TRP A 161 -10.84 2.99 -0.10
CA TRP A 161 -12.26 2.90 -0.34
C TRP A 161 -12.95 4.16 0.19
N SER A 162 -13.84 4.73 -0.59
CA SER A 162 -14.79 5.71 -0.06
C SER A 162 -15.78 5.04 0.91
N SER A 163 -16.52 5.82 1.67
CA SER A 163 -17.60 5.29 2.54
C SER A 163 -18.62 4.50 1.73
N GLU A 164 -18.99 4.94 0.53
CA GLU A 164 -19.88 4.23 -0.39
C GLU A 164 -19.28 2.90 -0.82
N THR A 165 -17.98 2.88 -1.17
CA THR A 165 -17.29 1.64 -1.53
C THR A 165 -17.27 0.67 -0.36
N SER A 166 -17.00 1.13 0.87
CA SER A 166 -17.04 0.30 2.07
C SER A 166 -18.42 -0.29 2.34
N GLN A 167 -19.49 0.49 2.14
CA GLN A 167 -20.87 0.02 2.25
C GLN A 167 -21.21 -1.03 1.19
N LEU A 168 -20.82 -0.80 -0.07
CA LEU A 168 -21.01 -1.76 -1.16
C LEU A 168 -20.33 -3.10 -0.86
N TRP A 169 -19.11 -3.06 -0.31
CA TRP A 169 -18.41 -4.26 0.07
C TRP A 169 -19.08 -5.02 1.21
N ARG A 170 -19.63 -4.32 2.21
CA ARG A 170 -20.43 -4.96 3.27
C ARG A 170 -21.66 -5.66 2.70
N LYS A 171 -22.43 -4.97 1.86
CA LYS A 171 -23.58 -5.57 1.16
C LYS A 171 -23.18 -6.78 0.32
N LEU A 172 -22.05 -6.71 -0.40
CA LEU A 172 -21.52 -7.85 -1.15
C LEU A 172 -21.25 -9.05 -0.24
N GLN A 173 -20.62 -8.83 0.93
CA GLN A 173 -20.32 -9.92 1.86
C GLN A 173 -21.59 -10.54 2.42
N GLU A 174 -22.58 -9.74 2.77
CA GLU A 174 -23.89 -10.22 3.24
C GLU A 174 -24.58 -11.07 2.17
N GLU A 175 -24.59 -10.62 0.92
CA GLU A 175 -25.18 -11.34 -0.20
C GLU A 175 -24.42 -12.66 -0.48
N LEU A 176 -23.10 -12.66 -0.47
CA LEU A 176 -22.31 -13.87 -0.69
C LEU A 176 -22.54 -14.91 0.42
N LYS A 177 -22.66 -14.47 1.68
CA LYS A 177 -22.98 -15.34 2.81
C LYS A 177 -24.38 -15.94 2.67
N SER A 178 -25.38 -15.10 2.38
CA SER A 178 -26.78 -15.56 2.22
C SER A 178 -26.97 -16.57 1.09
N THR A 179 -26.12 -16.51 0.06
CA THR A 179 -26.18 -17.39 -1.12
C THR A 179 -25.17 -18.54 -1.07
N ASN A 180 -24.40 -18.70 0.02
CA ASN A 180 -23.28 -19.66 0.14
C ASN A 180 -22.22 -19.54 -0.97
N MET A 181 -22.01 -18.33 -1.51
CA MET A 181 -21.10 -18.04 -2.62
C MET A 181 -19.81 -17.34 -2.18
N GLU A 182 -19.40 -17.46 -0.92
CA GLU A 182 -18.24 -16.76 -0.35
C GLU A 182 -16.94 -17.01 -1.13
N ASN A 183 -16.79 -18.19 -1.70
CA ASN A 183 -15.62 -18.61 -2.48
C ASN A 183 -15.77 -18.37 -4.00
N CYS A 184 -16.75 -17.60 -4.44
CA CYS A 184 -16.94 -17.32 -5.86
C CYS A 184 -15.77 -16.54 -6.47
N SER A 185 -15.62 -16.62 -7.80
CA SER A 185 -14.54 -15.95 -8.53
C SER A 185 -14.64 -14.41 -8.41
N ASN A 186 -13.50 -13.72 -8.55
CA ASN A 186 -13.47 -12.25 -8.59
C ASN A 186 -14.34 -11.66 -9.71
N LYS A 187 -14.49 -12.39 -10.84
CA LYS A 187 -15.39 -11.99 -11.91
C LYS A 187 -16.85 -11.95 -11.44
N MET A 188 -17.27 -12.96 -10.69
CA MET A 188 -18.62 -13.01 -10.10
C MET A 188 -18.80 -11.89 -9.07
N LYS A 189 -17.85 -11.69 -8.17
CA LYS A 189 -17.88 -10.58 -7.19
C LYS A 189 -17.99 -9.22 -7.88
N SER A 190 -17.24 -9.00 -8.96
CA SER A 190 -17.34 -7.76 -9.75
C SER A 190 -18.72 -7.56 -10.38
N CYS A 191 -19.36 -8.63 -10.86
CA CYS A 191 -20.73 -8.55 -11.40
C CYS A 191 -21.75 -8.19 -10.31
N ILE A 192 -21.64 -8.79 -9.13
CA ILE A 192 -22.53 -8.49 -8.00
C ILE A 192 -22.32 -7.05 -7.53
N LEU A 193 -21.08 -6.58 -7.40
CA LEU A 193 -20.81 -5.19 -7.03
C LEU A 193 -21.44 -4.19 -7.98
N LYS A 194 -21.29 -4.39 -9.30
CA LYS A 194 -21.93 -3.52 -10.30
C LYS A 194 -23.44 -3.47 -10.18
N ARG A 195 -24.08 -4.61 -9.85
CA ARG A 195 -25.53 -4.64 -9.61
C ARG A 195 -25.90 -3.87 -8.34
N LEU A 196 -25.13 -4.03 -7.27
CA LEU A 196 -25.35 -3.30 -6.01
C LEU A 196 -25.15 -1.79 -6.18
N GLU A 197 -24.17 -1.36 -6.97
CA GLU A 197 -23.94 0.06 -7.31
C GLU A 197 -25.16 0.68 -8.02
N GLN A 198 -25.83 -0.08 -8.90
CA GLN A 198 -27.02 0.40 -9.63
C GLN A 198 -28.28 0.49 -8.77
N SER A 199 -28.28 -0.15 -7.59
CA SER A 199 -29.41 -0.20 -6.65
C SER A 199 -29.29 0.78 -5.48
N MET A 200 -28.24 1.57 -5.42
CA MET A 200 -28.01 2.63 -4.43
C MET A 200 -28.39 4.00 -4.97
#